data_da48120c073279e44015aa277167ee6b
#
_entry.id   da48120c073279e44015aa277167ee6b
#
_cell.length_a   1.000
_cell.length_b   1.000
_cell.length_c   1.000
_cell.angle_alpha   90.00
_cell.angle_beta   90.00
_cell.angle_gamma   90.00
#
_symmetry.space_group_name_H-M   'P 1'
#
loop_
_entity.id
_entity.type
_entity.pdbx_description
1 polymer ?
#
loop_
_entity_poly.entity_id
_entity_poly.type
_entity_poly.pdbx_seq_one_letter_code
_entity_poly.pdbx_strand_id
1 'polypeptide(L)'
;MFNFYHVAKNTYRESIREPIFFILLMFSLIMIGIFPGATLFVFREQMKLVIDSSMATTLVFGLVTAVLCAGHTITREMQNGTVMLLMSKPVHRWSFIVAKILGIIAALMVFVFICNAATLIAVGVSKDQFWINLPGLYSYFGALVVCSIAGIAANYFYGRSFSAIAINALAIVIPIFAVIFLSLVYKNLEDVNFFKSKEKKPIMLENLRNIFYRMELS
;
A
#
# COMPACT_ATOMS: atom_id res chain seq x y z
N MET A 1 27.20 21.67 17.70
CA MET A 1 26.46 21.57 16.42
C MET A 1 25.16 20.82 16.67
N PHE A 2 24.03 21.47 16.46
CA PHE A 2 22.72 20.82 16.61
C PHE A 2 22.49 19.90 15.40
N ASN A 3 22.48 18.60 15.61
CA ASN A 3 22.34 17.65 14.51
C ASN A 3 20.86 17.56 14.09
N PHE A 4 20.44 18.44 13.18
CA PHE A 4 19.13 18.49 12.53
C PHE A 4 18.63 17.10 12.12
N TYR A 5 19.52 16.30 11.52
CA TYR A 5 19.23 14.93 11.12
C TYR A 5 18.84 14.01 12.29
N HIS A 6 19.49 14.15 13.45
CA HIS A 6 19.17 13.32 14.61
C HIS A 6 17.78 13.61 15.18
N VAL A 7 17.35 14.88 15.14
CA VAL A 7 16.01 15.27 15.58
C VAL A 7 14.96 14.71 14.63
N ALA A 8 15.11 14.90 13.32
CA ALA A 8 14.19 14.37 12.32
C ALA A 8 14.08 12.84 12.40
N LYS A 9 15.21 12.15 12.51
CA LYS A 9 15.25 10.68 12.66
C LYS A 9 14.57 10.20 13.95
N ASN A 10 14.75 10.94 15.04
CA ASN A 10 14.10 10.59 16.31
C ASN A 10 12.58 10.75 16.22
N THR A 11 12.11 11.87 15.65
CA THR A 11 10.67 12.12 15.44
C THR A 11 10.05 11.07 14.51
N TYR A 12 10.71 10.72 13.41
CA TYR A 12 10.27 9.61 12.53
C TYR A 12 10.11 8.30 13.30
N ARG A 13 11.12 7.95 14.10
CA ARG A 13 11.14 6.72 14.88
C ARG A 13 10.06 6.70 15.97
N GLU A 14 9.77 7.86 16.53
CA GLU A 14 8.71 8.09 17.51
C GLU A 14 7.34 7.90 16.86
N SER A 15 7.07 8.54 15.72
CA SER A 15 5.81 8.43 14.98
C SER A 15 5.48 6.98 14.57
N ILE A 16 6.45 6.22 14.06
CA ILE A 16 6.24 4.81 13.69
C ILE A 16 6.01 3.90 14.91
N ARG A 17 6.52 4.28 16.07
CA ARG A 17 6.31 3.49 17.31
C ARG A 17 4.94 3.70 17.93
N GLU A 18 4.20 4.70 17.52
CA GLU A 18 2.87 4.97 18.02
C GLU A 18 1.88 3.88 17.58
N PRO A 19 1.14 3.27 18.52
CA PRO A 19 0.15 2.24 18.19
C PRO A 19 -0.98 2.79 17.31
N ILE A 20 -1.32 4.07 17.45
CA ILE A 20 -2.36 4.75 16.66
C ILE A 20 -1.99 4.75 15.18
N PHE A 21 -0.71 5.00 14.86
CA PHE A 21 -0.21 4.96 13.47
C PHE A 21 -0.44 3.57 12.84
N PHE A 22 -0.12 2.50 13.57
CA PHE A 22 -0.32 1.14 13.11
C PHE A 22 -1.80 0.80 12.90
N ILE A 23 -2.68 1.20 13.84
CA ILE A 23 -4.13 0.97 13.74
C ILE A 23 -4.71 1.64 12.49
N LEU A 24 -4.35 2.92 12.26
CA LEU A 24 -4.83 3.66 11.08
C LEU A 24 -4.31 3.06 9.77
N LEU A 25 -3.05 2.62 9.75
CA LEU A 25 -2.47 1.93 8.60
C LEU A 25 -3.23 0.63 8.31
N MET A 26 -3.50 -0.19 9.33
CA MET A 26 -4.25 -1.44 9.17
C MET A 26 -5.67 -1.19 8.66
N PHE A 27 -6.37 -0.18 9.20
CA PHE A 27 -7.70 0.21 8.71
C PHE A 27 -7.67 0.62 7.24
N SER A 28 -6.70 1.44 6.84
CA SER A 28 -6.51 1.84 5.44
C SER A 28 -6.28 0.64 4.53
N LEU A 29 -5.41 -0.30 4.94
CA LEU A 29 -5.11 -1.51 4.16
C LEU A 29 -6.32 -2.44 4.03
N ILE A 30 -7.09 -2.63 5.11
CA ILE A 30 -8.33 -3.43 5.07
C ILE A 30 -9.33 -2.79 4.10
N MET A 31 -9.54 -1.47 4.16
CA MET A 31 -10.43 -0.77 3.24
C MET A 31 -10.00 -0.94 1.78
N ILE A 32 -8.71 -0.77 1.47
CA ILE A 32 -8.17 -0.99 0.12
C ILE A 32 -8.42 -2.43 -0.35
N GLY A 33 -8.28 -3.42 0.54
CA GLY A 33 -8.53 -4.83 0.22
C GLY A 33 -9.99 -5.19 -0.03
N ILE A 34 -10.95 -4.38 0.46
CA ILE A 34 -12.39 -4.61 0.26
C ILE A 34 -12.86 -4.07 -1.11
N PHE A 35 -12.23 -3.02 -1.66
CA PHE A 35 -12.68 -2.38 -2.89
C PHE A 35 -12.77 -3.32 -4.11
N PRO A 36 -11.89 -4.31 -4.34
CA PRO A 36 -12.10 -5.31 -5.40
C PRO A 36 -13.45 -6.04 -5.31
N GLY A 37 -13.98 -6.23 -4.09
CA GLY A 37 -15.32 -6.81 -3.88
C GLY A 37 -16.45 -5.90 -4.37
N ALA A 38 -16.29 -4.58 -4.24
CA ALA A 38 -17.28 -3.60 -4.71
C ALA A 38 -17.36 -3.53 -6.24
N THR A 39 -16.33 -3.94 -6.96
CA THR A 39 -16.31 -3.93 -8.44
C THR A 39 -17.33 -4.89 -9.07
N LEU A 40 -17.80 -5.91 -8.35
CA LEU A 40 -18.85 -6.81 -8.82
C LEU A 40 -20.16 -6.09 -9.13
N PHE A 41 -20.42 -4.95 -8.52
CA PHE A 41 -21.62 -4.15 -8.73
C PHE A 41 -21.48 -3.09 -9.84
N VAL A 42 -20.29 -2.99 -10.46
CA VAL A 42 -20.00 -1.96 -11.47
C VAL A 42 -19.71 -2.62 -12.82
N PHE A 43 -20.54 -2.36 -13.82
CA PHE A 43 -20.46 -2.98 -15.14
C PHE A 43 -19.38 -2.39 -16.07
N ARG A 44 -18.84 -1.22 -15.77
CA ARG A 44 -17.80 -0.55 -16.56
C ARG A 44 -16.74 0.08 -15.65
N GLU A 45 -15.49 0.19 -16.16
CA GLU A 45 -14.37 0.90 -15.52
C GLU A 45 -14.03 0.40 -14.09
N GLN A 46 -14.10 -0.90 -13.87
CA GLN A 46 -13.84 -1.54 -12.56
C GLN A 46 -12.48 -1.15 -11.98
N MET A 47 -11.43 -1.17 -12.81
CA MET A 47 -10.08 -0.77 -12.37
C MET A 47 -10.00 0.67 -11.88
N LYS A 48 -10.68 1.59 -12.59
CA LYS A 48 -10.68 3.01 -12.24
C LYS A 48 -11.36 3.22 -10.88
N LEU A 49 -12.47 2.55 -10.64
CA LEU A 49 -13.16 2.59 -9.35
C LEU A 49 -12.23 2.16 -8.20
N VAL A 50 -11.48 1.05 -8.36
CA VAL A 50 -10.55 0.58 -7.34
C VAL A 50 -9.43 1.58 -7.11
N ILE A 51 -8.86 2.14 -8.18
CA ILE A 51 -7.79 3.14 -8.08
C ILE A 51 -8.29 4.38 -7.34
N ASP A 52 -9.41 4.96 -7.79
CA ASP A 52 -9.94 6.20 -7.24
C ASP A 52 -10.35 6.03 -5.77
N SER A 53 -11.02 4.91 -5.43
CA SER A 53 -11.40 4.60 -4.05
C SER A 53 -10.19 4.36 -3.14
N SER A 54 -9.17 3.68 -3.63
CA SER A 54 -7.93 3.43 -2.88
C SER A 54 -7.13 4.71 -2.66
N MET A 55 -7.06 5.59 -3.67
CA MET A 55 -6.42 6.90 -3.58
C MET A 55 -7.15 7.80 -2.56
N ALA A 56 -8.48 7.86 -2.62
CA ALA A 56 -9.30 8.60 -1.67
C ALA A 56 -9.10 8.08 -0.24
N THR A 57 -9.08 6.76 -0.05
CA THR A 57 -8.82 6.13 1.26
C THR A 57 -7.44 6.48 1.79
N THR A 58 -6.41 6.37 0.96
CA THR A 58 -5.03 6.72 1.33
C THR A 58 -4.93 8.20 1.74
N LEU A 59 -5.62 9.10 1.03
CA LEU A 59 -5.64 10.52 1.33
C LEU A 59 -6.32 10.79 2.67
N VAL A 60 -7.52 10.26 2.90
CA VAL A 60 -8.29 10.47 4.13
C VAL A 60 -7.54 9.91 5.35
N PHE A 61 -7.14 8.64 5.32
CA PHE A 61 -6.43 8.05 6.44
C PHE A 61 -5.02 8.63 6.63
N GLY A 62 -4.33 9.01 5.55
CA GLY A 62 -3.06 9.71 5.59
C GLY A 62 -3.17 11.07 6.26
N LEU A 63 -4.22 11.83 5.97
CA LEU A 63 -4.47 13.14 6.60
C LEU A 63 -4.80 12.98 8.09
N VAL A 64 -5.67 12.04 8.45
CA VAL A 64 -5.96 11.73 9.86
C VAL A 64 -4.70 11.32 10.61
N THR A 65 -3.87 10.46 10.01
CA THR A 65 -2.59 10.02 10.59
C THR A 65 -1.64 11.20 10.78
N ALA A 66 -1.56 12.12 9.81
CA ALA A 66 -0.73 13.32 9.90
C ALA A 66 -1.12 14.20 11.10
N VAL A 67 -2.42 14.47 11.25
CA VAL A 67 -2.95 15.30 12.35
C VAL A 67 -2.68 14.65 13.71
N LEU A 68 -2.93 13.34 13.83
CA LEU A 68 -2.73 12.62 15.09
C LEU A 68 -1.24 12.52 15.46
N CYS A 69 -0.35 12.24 14.50
CA CYS A 69 1.10 12.22 14.74
C CYS A 69 1.63 13.60 15.16
N ALA A 70 1.17 14.67 14.49
CA ALA A 70 1.57 16.03 14.85
C ALA A 70 1.09 16.40 16.25
N GLY A 71 -0.20 16.13 16.57
CA GLY A 71 -0.78 16.39 17.88
C GLY A 71 -0.06 15.63 19.00
N HIS A 72 0.18 14.33 18.79
CA HIS A 72 0.89 13.48 19.76
C HIS A 72 2.33 13.97 20.01
N THR A 73 3.06 14.33 18.96
CA THR A 73 4.42 14.85 19.08
C THR A 73 4.46 16.14 19.90
N ILE A 74 3.50 17.06 19.72
CA ILE A 74 3.42 18.32 20.46
C ILE A 74 3.05 18.06 21.93
N THR A 75 2.03 17.24 22.18
CA THR A 75 1.56 16.93 23.54
C THR A 75 2.65 16.29 24.40
N ARG A 76 3.38 15.36 23.81
CA ARG A 76 4.49 14.67 24.50
C ARG A 76 5.64 15.61 24.86
N GLU A 77 5.92 16.61 24.05
CA GLU A 77 6.93 17.62 24.35
C GLU A 77 6.53 18.52 25.50
N MET A 78 5.26 18.90 25.54
CA MET A 78 4.74 19.69 26.66
C MET A 78 4.80 18.91 27.98
N GLN A 79 4.48 17.61 27.95
CA GLN A 79 4.53 16.75 29.14
C GLN A 79 5.96 16.50 29.64
N ASN A 80 6.92 16.33 28.72
CA ASN A 80 8.32 16.05 29.09
C ASN A 80 9.10 17.31 29.50
N GLY A 81 8.50 18.51 29.47
CA GLY A 81 9.16 19.77 29.83
C GLY A 81 10.34 20.14 28.91
N THR A 82 10.53 19.41 27.81
CA THR A 82 11.63 19.66 26.85
C THR A 82 11.56 21.05 26.22
N VAL A 83 10.37 21.64 26.16
CA VAL A 83 10.15 23.01 25.72
C VAL A 83 10.87 24.01 26.63
N MET A 84 10.86 23.79 27.96
CA MET A 84 11.57 24.65 28.91
C MET A 84 13.09 24.52 28.81
N LEU A 85 13.60 23.30 28.60
CA LEU A 85 15.05 23.07 28.39
C LEU A 85 15.55 23.67 27.05
N LEU A 86 14.69 23.69 26.02
CA LEU A 86 15.04 24.32 24.75
C LEU A 86 15.07 25.86 24.83
N MET A 87 14.28 26.45 25.74
CA MET A 87 14.28 27.89 25.97
C MET A 87 15.55 28.37 26.66
N SER A 88 16.25 27.51 27.43
CA SER A 88 17.48 27.85 28.13
C SER A 88 18.76 27.80 27.28
N LYS A 89 18.74 27.13 26.11
CA LYS A 89 19.86 27.09 25.16
C LYS A 89 19.55 27.90 23.91
N PRO A 90 20.50 28.69 23.36
CA PRO A 90 20.29 29.48 22.15
C PRO A 90 20.35 28.59 20.89
N VAL A 91 19.37 27.69 20.77
CA VAL A 91 19.19 26.92 19.53
C VAL A 91 18.17 27.64 18.65
N HIS A 92 18.45 27.75 17.36
CA HIS A 92 17.52 28.36 16.40
C HIS A 92 16.20 27.62 16.44
N ARG A 93 15.15 28.20 17.02
CA ARG A 93 13.80 27.59 17.22
C ARG A 93 13.22 27.05 15.93
N TRP A 94 13.42 27.75 14.83
CA TRP A 94 12.96 27.33 13.50
C TRP A 94 13.58 26.01 13.02
N SER A 95 14.88 25.83 13.27
CA SER A 95 15.60 24.62 12.85
C SER A 95 15.07 23.35 13.53
N PHE A 96 14.63 23.47 14.77
CA PHE A 96 14.04 22.37 15.53
C PHE A 96 12.64 22.01 15.02
N ILE A 97 11.79 23.01 14.79
CA ILE A 97 10.42 22.80 14.28
C ILE A 97 10.46 22.16 12.89
N VAL A 98 11.31 22.68 11.99
CA VAL A 98 11.46 22.13 10.65
C VAL A 98 11.97 20.69 10.66
N ALA A 99 12.92 20.35 11.54
CA ALA A 99 13.40 18.98 11.69
C ALA A 99 12.28 18.01 12.12
N LYS A 100 11.36 18.45 12.99
CA LYS A 100 10.22 17.65 13.41
C LYS A 100 9.20 17.44 12.30
N ILE A 101 8.84 18.50 11.60
CA ILE A 101 7.95 18.43 10.44
C ILE A 101 8.50 17.42 9.42
N LEU A 102 9.79 17.47 9.12
CA LEU A 102 10.44 16.51 8.22
C LEU A 102 10.38 15.07 8.73
N GLY A 103 10.51 14.86 10.05
CA GLY A 103 10.35 13.53 10.65
C GLY A 103 8.94 12.96 10.48
N ILE A 104 7.90 13.79 10.66
CA ILE A 104 6.50 13.41 10.45
C ILE A 104 6.24 13.14 8.96
N ILE A 105 6.73 14.00 8.06
CA ILE A 105 6.61 13.80 6.62
C ILE A 105 7.25 12.48 6.20
N ALA A 106 8.41 12.13 6.73
CA ALA A 106 9.06 10.85 6.44
C ALA A 106 8.21 9.65 6.89
N ALA A 107 7.54 9.74 8.04
CA ALA A 107 6.61 8.70 8.50
C ALA A 107 5.39 8.57 7.57
N LEU A 108 4.82 9.70 7.13
CA LEU A 108 3.71 9.71 6.18
C LEU A 108 4.11 9.16 4.81
N MET A 109 5.31 9.40 4.34
CA MET A 109 5.82 8.81 3.09
C MET A 109 5.83 7.28 3.16
N VAL A 110 6.21 6.68 4.30
CA VAL A 110 6.13 5.23 4.50
C VAL A 110 4.68 4.75 4.48
N PHE A 111 3.76 5.47 5.13
CA PHE A 111 2.32 5.18 5.11
C PHE A 111 1.78 5.13 3.67
N VAL A 112 2.01 6.21 2.91
CA VAL A 112 1.55 6.33 1.53
C VAL A 112 2.19 5.27 0.63
N PHE A 113 3.47 4.96 0.83
CA PHE A 113 4.17 3.91 0.08
C PHE A 113 3.54 2.53 0.27
N ILE A 114 3.21 2.15 1.51
CA ILE A 114 2.56 0.87 1.82
C ILE A 114 1.15 0.83 1.20
N CYS A 115 0.35 1.90 1.33
CA CYS A 115 -1.00 1.99 0.77
C CYS A 115 -0.98 1.92 -0.77
N ASN A 116 -0.03 2.59 -1.44
CA ASN A 116 0.12 2.52 -2.89
C ASN A 116 0.50 1.11 -3.36
N ALA A 117 1.40 0.42 -2.64
CA ALA A 117 1.73 -0.96 -2.95
C ALA A 117 0.52 -1.90 -2.79
N ALA A 118 -0.31 -1.68 -1.75
CA ALA A 118 -1.56 -2.41 -1.56
C ALA A 118 -2.59 -2.13 -2.68
N THR A 119 -2.67 -0.88 -3.16
CA THR A 119 -3.52 -0.50 -4.30
C THR A 119 -3.13 -1.27 -5.56
N LEU A 120 -1.84 -1.46 -5.83
CA LEU A 120 -1.38 -2.26 -6.98
C LEU A 120 -1.87 -3.71 -6.90
N ILE A 121 -1.88 -4.31 -5.71
CA ILE A 121 -2.42 -5.66 -5.51
C ILE A 121 -3.94 -5.66 -5.75
N ALA A 122 -4.67 -4.69 -5.18
CA ALA A 122 -6.11 -4.57 -5.32
C ALA A 122 -6.54 -4.42 -6.78
N VAL A 123 -5.82 -3.62 -7.58
CA VAL A 123 -6.02 -3.49 -9.03
C VAL A 123 -5.76 -4.81 -9.75
N GLY A 124 -4.71 -5.54 -9.38
CA GLY A 124 -4.40 -6.84 -9.96
C GLY A 124 -5.47 -7.91 -9.66
N VAL A 125 -6.13 -7.83 -8.49
CA VAL A 125 -7.24 -8.73 -8.11
C VAL A 125 -8.52 -8.41 -8.89
N SER A 126 -8.77 -7.15 -9.26
CA SER A 126 -9.99 -6.68 -9.95
C SER A 126 -9.88 -6.64 -11.48
N LYS A 127 -8.81 -7.20 -12.07
CA LYS A 127 -8.50 -7.07 -13.49
C LYS A 127 -9.45 -7.83 -14.42
N ASP A 128 -10.06 -8.92 -13.94
CA ASP A 128 -10.96 -9.75 -14.73
C ASP A 128 -12.42 -9.30 -14.55
N GLN A 129 -13.10 -9.02 -15.68
CA GLN A 129 -14.53 -8.65 -15.64
C GLN A 129 -15.35 -9.81 -15.07
N PHE A 130 -16.13 -9.54 -14.02
CA PHE A 130 -17.03 -10.47 -13.33
C PHE A 130 -16.37 -11.61 -12.52
N TRP A 131 -15.04 -11.69 -12.46
CA TRP A 131 -14.34 -12.67 -11.65
C TRP A 131 -13.35 -11.99 -10.72
N ILE A 132 -13.52 -12.21 -9.41
CA ILE A 132 -12.52 -11.79 -8.42
C ILE A 132 -11.50 -12.92 -8.32
N ASN A 133 -10.22 -12.57 -8.39
CA ASN A 133 -9.15 -13.51 -8.07
C ASN A 133 -9.16 -13.78 -6.55
N LEU A 134 -10.06 -14.70 -6.11
CA LEU A 134 -10.19 -15.07 -4.70
C LEU A 134 -8.87 -15.50 -4.05
N PRO A 135 -8.03 -16.35 -4.70
CA PRO A 135 -6.71 -16.69 -4.17
C PRO A 135 -5.83 -15.46 -3.92
N GLY A 136 -5.85 -14.48 -4.84
CA GLY A 136 -5.12 -13.22 -4.68
C GLY A 136 -5.62 -12.39 -3.49
N LEU A 137 -6.94 -12.33 -3.31
CA LEU A 137 -7.56 -11.62 -2.20
C LEU A 137 -7.23 -12.29 -0.85
N TYR A 138 -7.36 -13.61 -0.75
CA TYR A 138 -7.01 -14.34 0.47
C TYR A 138 -5.53 -14.24 0.80
N SER A 139 -4.63 -14.27 -0.19
CA SER A 139 -3.19 -14.11 0.05
C SER A 139 -2.84 -12.70 0.52
N TYR A 140 -3.54 -11.67 0.04
CA TYR A 140 -3.40 -10.30 0.53
C TYR A 140 -3.76 -10.17 2.02
N PHE A 141 -4.97 -10.62 2.41
CA PHE A 141 -5.39 -10.61 3.81
C PHE A 141 -4.50 -11.52 4.68
N GLY A 142 -4.09 -12.66 4.15
CA GLY A 142 -3.14 -13.55 4.81
C GLY A 142 -1.81 -12.87 5.10
N ALA A 143 -1.27 -12.09 4.15
CA ALA A 143 -0.04 -11.33 4.35
C ALA A 143 -0.19 -10.26 5.46
N LEU A 144 -1.33 -9.57 5.55
CA LEU A 144 -1.61 -8.61 6.62
C LEU A 144 -1.61 -9.29 8.00
N VAL A 145 -2.28 -10.44 8.10
CA VAL A 145 -2.34 -11.21 9.36
C VAL A 145 -0.96 -11.73 9.75
N VAL A 146 -0.20 -12.29 8.82
CA VAL A 146 1.16 -12.80 9.07
C VAL A 146 2.09 -11.68 9.54
N CYS A 147 2.06 -10.51 8.91
CA CYS A 147 2.86 -9.36 9.35
C CYS A 147 2.47 -8.87 10.75
N SER A 148 1.17 -8.89 11.08
CA SER A 148 0.70 -8.52 12.42
C SER A 148 1.15 -9.52 13.47
N ILE A 149 1.04 -10.82 13.19
CA ILE A 149 1.53 -11.90 14.08
C ILE A 149 3.04 -11.81 14.26
N ALA A 150 3.80 -11.56 13.19
CA ALA A 150 5.26 -11.37 13.27
C ALA A 150 5.63 -10.18 14.16
N GLY A 151 4.85 -9.09 14.11
CA GLY A 151 5.00 -7.95 15.03
C GLY A 151 4.76 -8.34 16.48
N ILE A 152 3.72 -9.12 16.78
CA ILE A 152 3.40 -9.62 18.13
C ILE A 152 4.51 -10.55 18.64
N ALA A 153 4.93 -11.50 17.81
CA ALA A 153 5.99 -12.45 18.15
C ALA A 153 7.31 -11.72 18.46
N ALA A 154 7.68 -10.75 17.62
CA ALA A 154 8.89 -9.97 17.83
C ALA A 154 8.82 -9.08 19.09
N ASN A 155 7.64 -8.59 19.46
CA ASN A 155 7.45 -7.90 20.72
C ASN A 155 7.68 -8.85 21.92
N TYR A 156 7.11 -10.05 21.84
CA TYR A 156 7.23 -11.04 22.91
C TYR A 156 8.67 -11.56 23.10
N PHE A 157 9.36 -11.90 21.98
CA PHE A 157 10.70 -12.49 22.07
C PHE A 157 11.83 -11.46 22.22
N TYR A 158 11.70 -10.27 21.65
CA TYR A 158 12.78 -9.27 21.58
C TYR A 158 12.50 -8.00 22.40
N GLY A 159 11.33 -7.87 23.04
CA GLY A 159 10.97 -6.69 23.84
C GLY A 159 10.95 -5.37 23.05
N ARG A 160 10.82 -5.44 21.72
CA ARG A 160 10.78 -4.26 20.84
C ARG A 160 9.35 -3.74 20.67
N SER A 161 9.20 -2.46 20.32
CA SER A 161 7.88 -1.89 20.06
C SER A 161 7.17 -2.63 18.92
N PHE A 162 6.00 -3.21 19.21
CA PHE A 162 5.14 -3.94 18.30
C PHE A 162 4.89 -3.18 16.98
N SER A 163 4.42 -1.93 17.09
CA SER A 163 4.05 -1.10 15.93
C SER A 163 5.21 -0.88 14.96
N ALA A 164 6.41 -0.58 15.46
CA ALA A 164 7.56 -0.34 14.58
C ALA A 164 7.97 -1.58 13.78
N ILE A 165 7.92 -2.77 14.39
CA ILE A 165 8.30 -4.00 13.69
C ILE A 165 7.21 -4.39 12.69
N ALA A 166 5.94 -4.30 13.08
CA ALA A 166 4.83 -4.60 12.19
C ALA A 166 4.81 -3.67 10.96
N ILE A 167 5.01 -2.37 11.14
CA ILE A 167 5.06 -1.40 10.03
C ILE A 167 6.26 -1.66 9.11
N ASN A 168 7.45 -1.94 9.67
CA ASN A 168 8.61 -2.28 8.85
C ASN A 168 8.42 -3.60 8.09
N ALA A 169 7.79 -4.59 8.69
CA ALA A 169 7.44 -5.84 8.03
C ALA A 169 6.46 -5.58 6.87
N LEU A 170 5.39 -4.80 7.10
CA LEU A 170 4.45 -4.40 6.06
C LEU A 170 5.12 -3.61 4.94
N ALA A 171 6.02 -2.69 5.26
CA ALA A 171 6.75 -1.88 4.28
C ALA A 171 7.66 -2.71 3.36
N ILE A 172 8.07 -3.90 3.77
CA ILE A 172 8.89 -4.81 2.97
C ILE A 172 8.01 -5.86 2.27
N VAL A 173 7.13 -6.51 3.02
CA VAL A 173 6.34 -7.65 2.53
C VAL A 173 5.32 -7.23 1.48
N ILE A 174 4.56 -6.14 1.70
CA ILE A 174 3.51 -5.72 0.77
C ILE A 174 4.06 -5.32 -0.61
N PRO A 175 5.11 -4.51 -0.75
CA PRO A 175 5.68 -4.20 -2.07
C PRO A 175 6.27 -5.42 -2.78
N ILE A 176 6.97 -6.29 -2.05
CA ILE A 176 7.52 -7.53 -2.63
C ILE A 176 6.37 -8.41 -3.14
N PHE A 177 5.33 -8.58 -2.32
CA PHE A 177 4.14 -9.33 -2.70
C PHE A 177 3.44 -8.70 -3.91
N ALA A 178 3.34 -7.37 -3.98
CA ALA A 178 2.77 -6.66 -5.13
C ALA A 178 3.53 -6.96 -6.43
N VAL A 179 4.86 -6.92 -6.40
CA VAL A 179 5.71 -7.21 -7.57
C VAL A 179 5.54 -8.67 -8.02
N ILE A 180 5.59 -9.62 -7.10
CA ILE A 180 5.44 -11.05 -7.40
C ILE A 180 4.04 -11.32 -7.95
N PHE A 181 3.00 -10.79 -7.30
CA PHE A 181 1.61 -10.99 -7.70
C PHE A 181 1.33 -10.42 -9.09
N LEU A 182 1.78 -9.19 -9.37
CA LEU A 182 1.65 -8.58 -10.68
C LEU A 182 2.41 -9.37 -11.76
N SER A 183 3.61 -9.86 -11.46
CA SER A 183 4.39 -10.69 -12.40
C SER A 183 3.64 -11.98 -12.75
N LEU A 184 3.02 -12.64 -11.77
CA LEU A 184 2.22 -13.85 -12.00
C LEU A 184 0.95 -13.56 -12.81
N VAL A 185 0.27 -12.45 -12.52
CA VAL A 185 -0.92 -12.01 -13.27
C VAL A 185 -0.56 -11.69 -14.72
N TYR A 186 0.56 -11.01 -14.97
CA TYR A 186 1.05 -10.73 -16.32
C TYR A 186 1.40 -11.99 -17.09
N LYS A 187 2.11 -12.93 -16.48
CA LYS A 187 2.47 -14.19 -17.10
C LYS A 187 1.25 -15.01 -17.54
N ASN A 188 0.25 -15.11 -16.66
CA ASN A 188 -1.01 -15.81 -17.00
C ASN A 188 -1.75 -15.15 -18.17
N LEU A 189 -1.71 -13.82 -18.31
CA LEU A 189 -2.32 -13.11 -19.42
C LEU A 189 -1.58 -13.35 -20.75
N GLU A 190 -0.27 -13.45 -20.72
CA GLU A 190 0.56 -13.72 -21.88
C GLU A 190 0.28 -15.13 -22.41
N ASP A 191 0.17 -16.11 -21.53
CA ASP A 191 -0.22 -17.48 -21.88
C ASP A 191 -1.63 -17.54 -22.49
N VAL A 192 -2.62 -16.89 -21.90
CA VAL A 192 -4.01 -16.86 -22.41
C VAL A 192 -4.08 -16.17 -23.79
N ASN A 193 -3.37 -15.07 -23.97
CA ASN A 193 -3.33 -14.38 -25.27
C ASN A 193 -2.62 -15.21 -26.34
N PHE A 194 -1.59 -15.97 -25.98
CA PHE A 194 -0.88 -16.87 -26.87
C PHE A 194 -1.80 -18.01 -27.33
N PHE A 195 -2.56 -18.65 -26.42
CA PHE A 195 -3.52 -19.68 -26.76
C PHE A 195 -4.66 -19.13 -27.63
N LYS A 196 -5.22 -17.96 -27.30
CA LYS A 196 -6.29 -17.30 -28.06
C LYS A 196 -5.84 -16.88 -29.47
N SER A 197 -4.58 -16.47 -29.62
CA SER A 197 -3.97 -16.17 -30.91
C SER A 197 -3.76 -17.42 -31.77
N LYS A 198 -3.40 -18.54 -31.12
CA LYS A 198 -3.20 -19.82 -31.78
C LYS A 198 -4.53 -20.45 -32.26
N GLU A 199 -5.59 -20.24 -31.49
CA GLU A 199 -6.94 -20.73 -31.82
C GLU A 199 -7.61 -19.91 -32.94
N LYS A 200 -7.38 -18.59 -33.01
CA LYS A 200 -7.90 -17.74 -34.07
C LYS A 200 -7.27 -17.99 -35.46
N LYS A 201 -5.99 -18.40 -35.54
CA LYS A 201 -5.31 -18.65 -36.79
C LYS A 201 -5.94 -19.73 -37.67
N PRO A 202 -6.28 -20.93 -37.13
CA PRO A 202 -6.89 -21.98 -37.97
C PRO A 202 -8.29 -21.59 -38.48
N ILE A 203 -9.11 -20.93 -37.67
CA ILE A 203 -10.46 -20.48 -38.04
C ILE A 203 -10.39 -19.41 -39.14
N MET A 204 -9.43 -18.49 -39.09
CA MET A 204 -9.25 -17.47 -40.11
C MET A 204 -8.78 -18.05 -41.43
N LEU A 205 -7.87 -19.03 -41.42
CA LEU A 205 -7.40 -19.73 -42.62
C LEU A 205 -8.51 -20.58 -43.25
N GLU A 206 -9.35 -21.22 -42.44
CA GLU A 206 -10.48 -21.99 -42.89
C GLU A 206 -11.57 -21.12 -43.51
N ASN A 207 -11.85 -19.96 -42.94
CA ASN A 207 -12.78 -18.99 -43.55
C ASN A 207 -12.22 -18.42 -44.85
N LEU A 208 -10.94 -18.09 -44.94
CA LEU A 208 -10.31 -17.65 -46.19
C LEU A 208 -10.37 -18.74 -47.26
N ARG A 209 -10.06 -19.98 -46.91
CA ARG A 209 -10.17 -21.12 -47.83
C ARG A 209 -11.58 -21.27 -48.35
N ASN A 210 -12.60 -21.18 -47.51
CA ASN A 210 -14.01 -21.27 -47.90
C ASN A 210 -14.46 -20.11 -48.80
N ILE A 211 -13.90 -18.90 -48.62
CA ILE A 211 -14.15 -17.76 -49.52
C ILE A 211 -13.51 -18.01 -50.88
N PHE A 212 -12.27 -18.50 -50.93
CA PHE A 212 -11.60 -18.84 -52.22
C PHE A 212 -12.33 -19.95 -52.98
N TYR A 213 -12.77 -21.00 -52.30
CA TYR A 213 -13.59 -22.06 -52.94
C TYR A 213 -14.91 -21.55 -53.53
N ARG A 214 -15.57 -20.57 -52.88
CA ARG A 214 -16.79 -19.96 -53.43
C ARG A 214 -16.52 -19.08 -54.64
N MET A 215 -15.37 -18.42 -54.72
CA MET A 215 -15.02 -17.58 -55.86
C MET A 215 -14.59 -18.39 -57.09
N GLU A 216 -14.08 -19.63 -56.92
CA GLU A 216 -13.77 -20.52 -58.04
C GLU A 216 -15.00 -21.20 -58.68
N LEU A 217 -16.13 -21.20 -57.98
CA LEU A 217 -17.38 -21.86 -58.43
C LEU A 217 -18.40 -20.86 -59.01
N SER A 218 -18.06 -19.59 -59.10
CA SER A 218 -18.87 -18.54 -59.75
C SER A 218 -18.26 -18.07 -61.07
#